data_7a3042a79863b94166ecdeafbd39a2f3
#
_entry.id   7a3042a79863b94166ecdeafbd39a2f3
#
_cell.length_a   1.000
_cell.length_b   1.000
_cell.length_c   1.000
_cell.angle_alpha   90.00
_cell.angle_beta   90.00
_cell.angle_gamma   90.00
#
_symmetry.space_group_name_H-M   'P 1'
#
loop_
_entity.id
_entity.type
_entity.pdbx_description
1 polymer ?
#
loop_
_entity_poly.entity_id
_entity_poly.type
_entity_poly.pdbx_seq_one_letter_code
_entity_poly.pdbx_strand_id
1 'polypeptide(L)'
;MKNLLIFLVDDDAMQNQMLRDHLTLELDDATIDVMETGEACLAQLDRKPDVIVLDFNLSSRQSSALNGLQVLEEIRIKHPSAEVIMLSGQDKLDVAVEIMKNGAFDYVVKSETAFLRVTSSIRKVMASRKLKRQLAATKRLVGFVIAGFVAIVAFCLIVWFFIPEWIPERRIRLGLD
;
A
#
# COMPACT_ATOMS: atom_id res chain seq x y z
N MET A 1 -9.79 0.54 13.65
CA MET A 1 -9.13 0.64 12.31
C MET A 1 -7.63 0.61 12.55
N LYS A 2 -6.79 0.12 11.62
CA LYS A 2 -5.33 0.17 11.82
C LYS A 2 -4.90 1.63 11.69
N ASN A 3 -4.27 2.17 12.73
CA ASN A 3 -3.72 3.52 12.74
C ASN A 3 -2.74 3.71 11.57
N LEU A 4 -2.84 4.81 10.83
CA LEU A 4 -1.99 5.13 9.68
C LEU A 4 -0.63 5.63 10.19
N LEU A 5 0.46 4.96 9.81
CA LEU A 5 1.81 5.42 10.14
C LEU A 5 2.38 6.25 9.00
N ILE A 6 2.67 7.52 9.27
CA ILE A 6 3.21 8.49 8.32
C ILE A 6 4.61 8.91 8.80
N PHE A 7 5.57 8.88 7.90
CA PHE A 7 6.90 9.49 8.10
C PHE A 7 6.97 10.80 7.33
N LEU A 8 7.43 11.87 8.00
CA LEU A 8 7.77 13.14 7.36
C LEU A 8 9.29 13.27 7.36
N VAL A 9 9.87 13.47 6.21
CA VAL A 9 11.32 13.48 6.02
C VAL A 9 11.72 14.75 5.27
N ASP A 10 12.21 15.74 6.02
CA ASP A 10 12.65 17.05 5.50
C ASP A 10 13.74 17.58 6.43
N ASP A 11 14.80 18.19 5.92
CA ASP A 11 15.88 18.77 6.74
C ASP A 11 15.49 20.17 7.32
N ASP A 12 14.34 20.71 6.93
CA ASP A 12 13.73 21.88 7.54
C ASP A 12 12.80 21.49 8.70
N ALA A 13 13.32 21.60 9.92
CA ALA A 13 12.57 21.26 11.14
C ALA A 13 11.27 22.09 11.30
N MET A 14 11.27 23.37 10.84
CA MET A 14 10.08 24.21 10.93
C MET A 14 9.00 23.70 9.95
N GLN A 15 9.37 23.39 8.72
CA GLN A 15 8.45 22.85 7.71
C GLN A 15 7.87 21.51 8.15
N ASN A 16 8.70 20.63 8.70
CA ASN A 16 8.27 19.37 9.29
C ASN A 16 7.23 19.59 10.40
N GLN A 17 7.50 20.51 11.34
CA GLN A 17 6.57 20.77 12.44
C GLN A 17 5.24 21.33 11.92
N MET A 18 5.27 22.29 11.01
CA MET A 18 4.05 22.89 10.44
C MET A 18 3.22 21.85 9.69
N LEU A 19 3.86 20.98 8.89
CA LEU A 19 3.15 19.92 8.17
C LEU A 19 2.59 18.86 9.14
N ARG A 20 3.35 18.48 10.17
CA ARG A 20 2.88 17.58 11.22
C ARG A 20 1.64 18.12 11.91
N ASP A 21 1.65 19.38 12.35
CA ASP A 21 0.54 20.01 13.05
C ASP A 21 -0.70 20.05 12.13
N HIS A 22 -0.53 20.45 10.87
CA HIS A 22 -1.60 20.44 9.88
C HIS A 22 -2.19 19.03 9.68
N LEU A 23 -1.36 18.01 9.48
CA LEU A 23 -1.83 16.64 9.27
C LEU A 23 -2.50 16.05 10.53
N THR A 24 -2.04 16.44 11.72
CA THR A 24 -2.65 15.99 12.99
C THR A 24 -4.07 16.53 13.14
N LEU A 25 -4.35 17.73 12.65
CA LEU A 25 -5.70 18.31 12.63
C LEU A 25 -6.61 17.69 11.57
N GLU A 26 -6.04 17.25 10.45
CA GLU A 26 -6.78 16.77 9.28
C GLU A 26 -7.01 15.26 9.24
N LEU A 27 -6.28 14.48 10.06
CA LEU A 27 -6.26 13.02 10.05
C LEU A 27 -6.44 12.47 11.48
N ASP A 28 -7.66 12.02 11.81
CA ASP A 28 -8.03 11.57 13.17
C ASP A 28 -7.26 10.33 13.66
N ASP A 29 -6.89 9.40 12.78
CA ASP A 29 -6.31 8.09 13.09
C ASP A 29 -4.90 7.94 12.48
N ALA A 30 -4.02 8.94 12.63
CA ALA A 30 -2.65 8.89 12.13
C ALA A 30 -1.60 9.03 13.23
N THR A 31 -0.53 8.23 13.13
CA THR A 31 0.71 8.45 13.88
C THR A 31 1.72 9.07 12.91
N ILE A 32 2.27 10.21 13.29
CA ILE A 32 3.16 10.99 12.44
C ILE A 32 4.52 11.10 13.12
N ASP A 33 5.53 10.53 12.49
CA ASP A 33 6.92 10.63 12.93
C ASP A 33 7.70 11.53 11.99
N VAL A 34 8.57 12.35 12.58
CA VAL A 34 9.37 13.34 11.88
C VAL A 34 10.83 12.93 11.89
N MET A 35 11.49 13.07 10.76
CA MET A 35 12.91 12.74 10.57
C MET A 35 13.58 13.85 9.75
N GLU A 36 14.80 14.20 10.10
CA GLU A 36 15.55 15.27 9.43
C GLU A 36 16.44 14.76 8.29
N THR A 37 16.62 13.44 8.18
CA THR A 37 17.51 12.83 7.17
C THR A 37 16.90 11.60 6.53
N GLY A 38 17.32 11.32 5.29
CA GLY A 38 16.92 10.10 4.57
C GLY A 38 17.40 8.84 5.26
N GLU A 39 18.62 8.87 5.81
CA GLU A 39 19.22 7.75 6.55
C GLU A 39 18.41 7.38 7.80
N ALA A 40 17.92 8.38 8.54
CA ALA A 40 17.05 8.17 9.69
C ALA A 40 15.72 7.50 9.27
N CYS A 41 15.16 7.90 8.13
CA CYS A 41 13.99 7.28 7.55
C CYS A 41 14.26 5.81 7.17
N LEU A 42 15.34 5.56 6.45
CA LEU A 42 15.71 4.20 6.01
C LEU A 42 15.98 3.26 7.19
N ALA A 43 16.56 3.75 8.29
CA ALA A 43 16.81 2.98 9.50
C ALA A 43 15.51 2.57 10.24
N GLN A 44 14.39 3.25 10.01
CA GLN A 44 13.12 3.00 10.67
C GLN A 44 12.07 2.30 9.77
N LEU A 45 12.42 1.88 8.56
CA LEU A 45 11.49 1.21 7.64
C LEU A 45 10.90 -0.10 8.18
N ASP A 46 11.57 -0.76 9.11
CA ASP A 46 11.05 -1.96 9.79
C ASP A 46 9.75 -1.71 10.57
N ARG A 47 9.46 -0.47 10.93
CA ARG A 47 8.18 -0.05 11.52
C ARG A 47 7.02 -0.07 10.51
N LYS A 48 7.31 -0.27 9.23
CA LYS A 48 6.36 -0.43 8.12
C LYS A 48 5.44 0.78 7.97
N PRO A 49 6.00 1.96 7.66
CA PRO A 49 5.20 3.14 7.40
C PRO A 49 4.23 2.90 6.23
N ASP A 50 3.04 3.47 6.35
CA ASP A 50 2.04 3.40 5.31
C ASP A 50 2.28 4.47 4.23
N VAL A 51 2.69 5.67 4.66
CA VAL A 51 3.00 6.82 3.80
C VAL A 51 4.31 7.43 4.25
N ILE A 52 5.12 7.86 3.31
CA ILE A 52 6.32 8.66 3.55
C ILE A 52 6.19 9.94 2.72
N VAL A 53 6.19 11.09 3.38
CA VAL A 53 6.31 12.40 2.73
C VAL A 53 7.79 12.75 2.77
N LEU A 54 8.41 12.85 1.62
CA LEU A 54 9.86 12.92 1.46
C LEU A 54 10.27 14.18 0.70
N ASP A 55 11.10 15.02 1.31
CA ASP A 55 11.68 16.13 0.60
C ASP A 55 12.68 15.66 -0.46
N PHE A 56 12.62 16.30 -1.62
CA PHE A 56 13.55 16.03 -2.71
C PHE A 56 14.97 16.54 -2.41
N ASN A 57 15.09 17.66 -1.67
CA ASN A 57 16.36 18.36 -1.45
C ASN A 57 17.04 18.02 -0.10
N LEU A 58 16.87 16.80 0.41
CA LEU A 58 17.38 16.38 1.73
C LEU A 58 18.89 16.56 1.95
N SER A 59 19.70 16.68 0.92
CA SER A 59 21.16 16.67 1.04
C SER A 59 21.80 18.03 1.30
N SER A 60 21.01 19.05 1.67
CA SER A 60 21.48 20.43 1.76
C SER A 60 22.55 20.68 2.84
N ARG A 61 22.65 19.81 3.87
CA ARG A 61 23.55 20.03 5.02
C ARG A 61 24.84 19.22 5.03
N GLN A 62 24.92 18.09 4.30
CA GLN A 62 26.11 17.23 4.24
C GLN A 62 26.31 16.66 2.84
N SER A 63 27.51 16.85 2.27
CA SER A 63 27.85 16.41 0.91
C SER A 63 27.84 14.89 0.68
N SER A 64 27.78 14.10 1.76
CA SER A 64 27.71 12.62 1.72
C SER A 64 26.30 12.08 2.01
N ALA A 65 25.32 12.92 2.32
CA ALA A 65 23.96 12.50 2.62
C ALA A 65 23.20 12.08 1.34
N LEU A 66 22.29 11.14 1.46
CA LEU A 66 21.42 10.72 0.37
C LEU A 66 20.44 11.83 0.00
N ASN A 67 20.28 12.10 -1.29
CA ASN A 67 19.23 12.99 -1.77
C ASN A 67 17.88 12.27 -1.78
N GLY A 68 16.77 13.02 -1.90
CA GLY A 68 15.43 12.47 -1.85
C GLY A 68 15.15 11.39 -2.91
N LEU A 69 15.76 11.48 -4.10
CA LEU A 69 15.59 10.46 -5.14
C LEU A 69 16.28 9.13 -4.74
N GLN A 70 17.50 9.20 -4.23
CA GLN A 70 18.21 8.01 -3.75
C GLN A 70 17.48 7.35 -2.57
N VAL A 71 16.91 8.15 -1.67
CA VAL A 71 16.09 7.63 -0.57
C VAL A 71 14.83 6.95 -1.10
N LEU A 72 14.16 7.52 -2.11
CA LEU A 72 13.01 6.90 -2.77
C LEU A 72 13.37 5.52 -3.35
N GLU A 73 14.48 5.42 -4.09
CA GLU A 73 14.97 4.18 -4.68
C GLU A 73 15.21 3.11 -3.60
N GLU A 74 15.88 3.46 -2.51
CA GLU A 74 16.11 2.56 -1.37
C GLU A 74 14.80 2.12 -0.70
N ILE A 75 13.83 3.02 -0.53
CA ILE A 75 12.50 2.68 -0.01
C ILE A 75 11.80 1.67 -0.94
N ARG A 76 11.87 1.86 -2.26
CA ARG A 76 11.26 0.93 -3.23
C ARG A 76 11.84 -0.46 -3.14
N ILE A 77 13.13 -0.60 -2.87
CA ILE A 77 13.81 -1.89 -2.69
C ILE A 77 13.44 -2.52 -1.35
N LYS A 78 13.54 -1.78 -0.24
CA LYS A 78 13.42 -2.32 1.12
C LYS A 78 11.96 -2.43 1.58
N HIS A 79 11.11 -1.48 1.17
CA HIS A 79 9.71 -1.42 1.60
C HIS A 79 8.75 -0.96 0.49
N PRO A 80 8.57 -1.77 -0.57
CA PRO A 80 7.79 -1.39 -1.76
C PRO A 80 6.30 -1.12 -1.49
N SER A 81 5.80 -1.49 -0.31
CA SER A 81 4.40 -1.26 0.08
C SER A 81 4.13 0.12 0.68
N ALA A 82 5.17 0.88 1.07
CA ALA A 82 4.99 2.28 1.48
C ALA A 82 4.65 3.14 0.27
N GLU A 83 3.70 4.04 0.41
CA GLU A 83 3.45 5.03 -0.65
C GLU A 83 4.26 6.29 -0.36
N VAL A 84 5.10 6.71 -1.31
CA VAL A 84 5.98 7.87 -1.15
C VAL A 84 5.41 9.06 -1.89
N ILE A 85 5.19 10.16 -1.18
CA ILE A 85 4.79 11.46 -1.72
C ILE A 85 6.04 12.35 -1.68
N MET A 86 6.53 12.72 -2.87
CA MET A 86 7.68 13.62 -2.96
C MET A 86 7.24 15.07 -2.80
N LEU A 87 7.93 15.82 -1.95
CA LEU A 87 7.76 17.25 -1.76
C LEU A 87 8.98 17.99 -2.31
N SER A 88 8.81 18.97 -3.18
CA SER A 88 9.94 19.63 -3.84
C SER A 88 9.71 21.11 -4.04
N GLY A 89 10.75 21.91 -3.85
CA GLY A 89 10.75 23.32 -4.23
C GLY A 89 10.87 23.57 -5.73
N GLN A 90 11.08 22.55 -6.54
CA GLN A 90 11.23 22.68 -7.99
C GLN A 90 9.89 22.43 -8.70
N ASP A 91 9.54 23.31 -9.62
CA ASP A 91 8.36 23.18 -10.50
C ASP A 91 8.82 22.85 -11.94
N LYS A 92 9.63 21.78 -12.07
CA LYS A 92 10.12 21.30 -13.36
C LYS A 92 9.48 19.98 -13.71
N LEU A 93 8.88 19.92 -14.90
CA LEU A 93 8.16 18.75 -15.37
C LEU A 93 9.06 17.51 -15.49
N ASP A 94 10.28 17.68 -15.96
CA ASP A 94 11.25 16.58 -16.14
C ASP A 94 11.59 15.93 -14.80
N VAL A 95 11.78 16.70 -13.73
CA VAL A 95 12.03 16.20 -12.37
C VAL A 95 10.82 15.44 -11.85
N ALA A 96 9.63 15.99 -12.04
CA ALA A 96 8.39 15.30 -11.64
C ALA A 96 8.21 13.96 -12.37
N VAL A 97 8.47 13.92 -13.69
CA VAL A 97 8.39 12.70 -14.49
C VAL A 97 9.42 11.66 -14.03
N GLU A 98 10.65 12.07 -13.74
CA GLU A 98 11.69 11.19 -13.22
C GLU A 98 11.30 10.57 -11.88
N ILE A 99 10.84 11.38 -10.94
CA ILE A 99 10.37 10.95 -9.62
C ILE A 99 9.21 9.95 -9.73
N MET A 100 8.24 10.23 -10.59
CA MET A 100 7.11 9.31 -10.80
C MET A 100 7.54 7.98 -11.45
N LYS A 101 8.51 7.99 -12.38
CA LYS A 101 9.09 6.77 -12.97
C LYS A 101 9.83 5.92 -11.94
N ASN A 102 10.46 6.55 -10.95
CA ASN A 102 11.12 5.86 -9.83
C ASN A 102 10.12 5.38 -8.75
N GLY A 103 8.83 5.49 -9.02
CA GLY A 103 7.78 4.86 -8.23
C GLY A 103 7.22 5.71 -7.12
N ALA A 104 7.39 7.03 -7.11
CA ALA A 104 6.64 7.90 -6.22
C ALA A 104 5.14 7.77 -6.48
N PHE A 105 4.34 7.85 -5.43
CA PHE A 105 2.88 7.84 -5.51
C PHE A 105 2.36 9.18 -6.04
N ASP A 106 2.98 10.28 -5.61
CA ASP A 106 2.60 11.64 -6.03
C ASP A 106 3.80 12.58 -5.90
N TYR A 107 3.74 13.70 -6.62
CA TYR A 107 4.71 14.79 -6.58
C TYR A 107 4.00 16.10 -6.24
N VAL A 108 4.44 16.76 -5.18
CA VAL A 108 3.86 18.01 -4.68
C VAL A 108 4.91 19.10 -4.68
N VAL A 109 4.64 20.20 -5.39
CA VAL A 109 5.49 21.39 -5.36
C VAL A 109 5.25 22.17 -4.08
N LYS A 110 6.32 22.56 -3.38
CA LYS A 110 6.28 23.43 -2.18
C LYS A 110 5.69 24.80 -2.56
N SER A 111 4.47 25.05 -2.13
CA SER A 111 3.68 26.26 -2.38
C SER A 111 2.74 26.52 -1.20
N GLU A 112 2.02 27.61 -1.20
CA GLU A 112 1.01 27.92 -0.17
C GLU A 112 -0.05 26.81 -0.01
N THR A 113 -0.35 26.05 -1.06
CA THR A 113 -1.31 24.96 -1.05
C THR A 113 -0.68 23.57 -0.85
N ALA A 114 0.64 23.50 -0.65
CA ALA A 114 1.36 22.22 -0.58
C ALA A 114 0.78 21.27 0.49
N PHE A 115 0.48 21.77 1.68
CA PHE A 115 -0.06 20.96 2.78
C PHE A 115 -1.42 20.37 2.46
N LEU A 116 -2.31 21.14 1.83
CA LEU A 116 -3.60 20.65 1.36
C LEU A 116 -3.44 19.54 0.29
N ARG A 117 -2.47 19.71 -0.62
CA ARG A 117 -2.17 18.71 -1.65
C ARG A 117 -1.60 17.44 -1.03
N VAL A 118 -0.67 17.53 -0.08
CA VAL A 118 -0.14 16.39 0.67
C VAL A 118 -1.28 15.65 1.38
N THR A 119 -2.15 16.35 2.10
CA THR A 119 -3.33 15.76 2.74
C THR A 119 -4.24 15.03 1.75
N SER A 120 -4.51 15.66 0.60
CA SER A 120 -5.31 15.05 -0.47
C SER A 120 -4.66 13.76 -0.99
N SER A 121 -3.35 13.75 -1.19
CA SER A 121 -2.61 12.58 -1.66
C SER A 121 -2.61 11.47 -0.62
N ILE A 122 -2.46 11.77 0.67
CA ILE A 122 -2.60 10.80 1.76
C ILE A 122 -4.00 10.19 1.77
N ARG A 123 -5.05 10.99 1.62
CA ARG A 123 -6.44 10.50 1.54
C ARG A 123 -6.66 9.56 0.34
N LYS A 124 -6.05 9.84 -0.82
CA LYS A 124 -6.06 8.93 -1.99
C LYS A 124 -5.37 7.60 -1.68
N VAL A 125 -4.22 7.61 -0.98
CA VAL A 125 -3.54 6.39 -0.52
C VAL A 125 -4.47 5.57 0.38
N MET A 126 -5.11 6.21 1.37
CA MET A 126 -6.05 5.53 2.28
C MET A 126 -7.21 4.88 1.53
N ALA A 127 -7.83 5.61 0.59
CA ALA A 127 -8.94 5.11 -0.23
C ALA A 127 -8.51 3.90 -1.09
N SER A 128 -7.36 4.00 -1.77
CA SER A 128 -6.80 2.91 -2.57
C SER A 128 -6.54 1.65 -1.74
N ARG A 129 -5.95 1.80 -0.54
CA ARG A 129 -5.70 0.68 0.37
C ARG A 129 -6.98 0.04 0.89
N LYS A 130 -8.00 0.84 1.23
CA LYS A 130 -9.31 0.34 1.63
C LYS A 130 -9.93 -0.53 0.53
N LEU A 131 -9.90 -0.04 -0.71
CA LEU A 131 -10.42 -0.77 -1.87
C LEU A 131 -9.65 -2.08 -2.11
N LYS A 132 -8.31 -2.04 -2.09
CA LYS A 132 -7.46 -3.24 -2.24
C LYS A 132 -7.79 -4.31 -1.17
N ARG A 133 -8.02 -3.91 0.09
CA ARG A 133 -8.41 -4.81 1.18
C ARG A 133 -9.80 -5.42 0.96
N GLN A 134 -10.77 -4.63 0.53
CA GLN A 134 -12.12 -5.13 0.21
C GLN A 134 -12.08 -6.15 -0.92
N LEU A 135 -11.37 -5.87 -2.01
CA LEU A 135 -11.20 -6.79 -3.13
C LEU A 135 -10.51 -8.10 -2.71
N ALA A 136 -9.49 -8.02 -1.85
CA ALA A 136 -8.81 -9.20 -1.33
C ALA A 136 -9.73 -10.08 -0.46
N ALA A 137 -10.58 -9.46 0.37
CA ALA A 137 -11.56 -10.18 1.18
C ALA A 137 -12.61 -10.88 0.31
N THR A 138 -13.15 -10.19 -0.70
CA THR A 138 -14.12 -10.76 -1.64
C THR A 138 -13.53 -11.92 -2.44
N LYS A 139 -12.28 -11.79 -2.93
CA LYS A 139 -11.61 -12.88 -3.65
C LYS A 139 -11.44 -14.14 -2.78
N ARG A 140 -11.12 -13.99 -1.49
CA ARG A 140 -11.02 -15.13 -0.56
C ARG A 140 -12.38 -15.82 -0.38
N LEU A 141 -13.44 -15.03 -0.18
CA LEU A 141 -14.81 -15.57 -0.02
C LEU A 141 -15.24 -16.38 -1.25
N VAL A 142 -15.05 -15.81 -2.45
CA VAL A 142 -15.35 -16.51 -3.72
C VAL A 142 -14.54 -17.79 -3.86
N GLY A 143 -13.26 -17.78 -3.48
CA GLY A 143 -12.41 -18.96 -3.47
C GLY A 143 -12.97 -20.08 -2.58
N PHE A 144 -13.44 -19.76 -1.37
CA PHE A 144 -14.07 -20.75 -0.47
C PHE A 144 -15.38 -21.30 -1.03
N VAL A 145 -16.20 -20.47 -1.65
CA VAL A 145 -17.46 -20.92 -2.27
C VAL A 145 -17.18 -21.89 -3.42
N ILE A 146 -16.22 -21.56 -4.29
CA ILE A 146 -15.83 -22.43 -5.41
C ILE A 146 -15.27 -23.76 -4.88
N ALA A 147 -14.37 -23.72 -3.89
CA ALA A 147 -13.80 -24.94 -3.30
C ALA A 147 -14.88 -25.84 -2.68
N GLY A 148 -15.83 -25.25 -1.95
CA GLY A 148 -16.97 -25.96 -1.39
C GLY A 148 -17.85 -26.62 -2.48
N PHE A 149 -18.14 -25.90 -3.55
CA PHE A 149 -18.91 -26.43 -4.68
C PHE A 149 -18.19 -27.61 -5.35
N VAL A 150 -16.89 -27.47 -5.61
CA VAL A 150 -16.07 -28.56 -6.18
C VAL A 150 -16.07 -29.80 -5.27
N ALA A 151 -15.94 -29.58 -3.96
CA ALA A 151 -15.97 -30.70 -2.99
C ALA A 151 -17.34 -31.43 -3.01
N ILE A 152 -18.45 -30.70 -3.08
CA ILE A 152 -19.80 -31.28 -3.16
C ILE A 152 -19.95 -32.09 -4.45
N VAL A 153 -19.55 -31.56 -5.59
CA VAL A 153 -19.61 -32.25 -6.88
C VAL A 153 -18.75 -33.51 -6.84
N ALA A 154 -17.53 -33.42 -6.33
CA ALA A 154 -16.66 -34.60 -6.19
C ALA A 154 -17.28 -35.67 -5.27
N PHE A 155 -17.86 -35.26 -4.14
CA PHE A 155 -18.58 -36.17 -3.24
C PHE A 155 -19.76 -36.85 -3.94
N CYS A 156 -20.60 -36.12 -4.66
CA CYS A 156 -21.72 -36.69 -5.43
C CYS A 156 -21.24 -37.68 -6.49
N LEU A 157 -20.12 -37.40 -7.17
CA LEU A 157 -19.55 -38.33 -8.15
C LEU A 157 -19.02 -39.61 -7.48
N ILE A 158 -18.38 -39.51 -6.33
CA ILE A 158 -17.90 -40.65 -5.54
C ILE A 158 -19.11 -41.51 -5.10
N VAL A 159 -20.12 -40.88 -4.52
CA VAL A 159 -21.36 -41.60 -4.12
C VAL A 159 -21.99 -42.29 -5.32
N TRP A 160 -22.09 -41.58 -6.45
CA TRP A 160 -22.68 -42.16 -7.68
C TRP A 160 -21.86 -43.33 -8.23
N PHE A 161 -20.53 -43.31 -8.08
CA PHE A 161 -19.65 -44.38 -8.57
C PHE A 161 -19.56 -45.59 -7.62
N PHE A 162 -19.47 -45.32 -6.31
CA PHE A 162 -19.23 -46.39 -5.31
C PHE A 162 -20.50 -47.02 -4.70
N ILE A 163 -21.69 -46.43 -4.90
CA ILE A 163 -22.95 -46.98 -4.38
C ILE A 163 -23.91 -47.33 -5.53
N PRO A 164 -23.53 -48.21 -6.45
CA PRO A 164 -24.41 -48.62 -7.55
C PRO A 164 -25.60 -49.48 -7.09
N GLU A 165 -25.53 -50.09 -5.90
CA GLU A 165 -26.52 -51.05 -5.40
C GLU A 165 -27.82 -50.43 -4.87
N TRP A 166 -27.83 -49.10 -4.62
CA TRP A 166 -29.00 -48.42 -4.03
C TRP A 166 -29.96 -47.82 -5.05
N ILE A 167 -29.68 -47.93 -6.37
CA ILE A 167 -30.56 -47.43 -7.42
C ILE A 167 -31.15 -48.64 -8.15
N PRO A 168 -32.42 -49.00 -7.91
CA PRO A 168 -33.03 -50.22 -8.46
C PRO A 168 -33.03 -50.29 -10.00
N GLU A 169 -33.12 -49.17 -10.69
CA GLU A 169 -33.11 -49.12 -12.15
C GLU A 169 -31.74 -49.43 -12.81
N ARG A 170 -30.62 -49.29 -12.08
CA ARG A 170 -29.30 -49.67 -12.60
C ARG A 170 -29.01 -51.15 -12.56
N ARG A 171 -29.60 -51.87 -11.59
CA ARG A 171 -29.48 -53.33 -11.49
C ARG A 171 -30.01 -54.01 -12.74
N ILE A 172 -31.12 -53.52 -13.26
CA ILE A 172 -31.76 -54.05 -14.47
C ILE A 172 -30.92 -53.77 -15.74
N ARG A 173 -30.21 -52.66 -15.82
CA ARG A 173 -29.37 -52.33 -16.99
C ARG A 173 -28.01 -53.05 -17.04
N LEU A 174 -27.50 -53.52 -15.91
CA LEU A 174 -26.21 -54.19 -15.82
C LEU A 174 -26.34 -55.72 -15.79
N GLY A 175 -27.55 -56.27 -15.88
CA GLY A 175 -27.78 -57.74 -15.93
C GLY A 175 -27.30 -58.50 -14.68
N LEU A 176 -27.32 -57.84 -13.53
CA LEU A 176 -26.93 -58.38 -12.24
C LEU A 176 -28.19 -58.86 -11.51
N ASP A 177 -28.77 -59.95 -11.99
CA ASP A 177 -29.85 -60.74 -11.30
C ASP A 177 -29.26 -61.59 -10.20
#